data_5fc545313c42333631cbe0d42c0ba3fe
#
_entry.id   5fc545313c42333631cbe0d42c0ba3fe
#
_cell.length_a   1.000
_cell.length_b   1.000
_cell.length_c   1.000
_cell.angle_alpha   90.00
_cell.angle_beta   90.00
_cell.angle_gamma   90.00
#
_symmetry.space_group_name_H-M   'P 1'
#
loop_
_entity.id
_entity.type
_entity.pdbx_description
1 polymer ?
#
loop_
_entity_poly.entity_id
_entity_poly.type
_entity_poly.pdbx_seq_one_letter_code
_entity_poly.pdbx_strand_id
1 'polypeptide(L)'
;MTQEVLRLKDIEKSYQDGQTKRTILNHVDLSVKEGEFVAIVGPSGCGKSTLLNIAGMMLSPDRGEVHLLGENVSQLPKQKWTRIRKEQIGFIFQNHQLLPYLKAGEQLSVLLKTKREDVEELFQELGIRNIIDQYPAKLSGGERQRVAIARAFATDAKLILADEPTASLDSERGKHAVEMIQMEVHRRNKAAIMVTHDERVLSLVDRIYRMEDGKLKAV
;
A
#
# COMPACT_ATOMS: atom_id res chain seq x y z
N MET A 1 -4.92 13.10 -20.59
CA MET A 1 -5.66 13.10 -19.31
C MET A 1 -5.13 11.93 -18.48
N THR A 2 -4.65 12.15 -17.27
CA THR A 2 -4.19 11.07 -16.36
C THR A 2 -5.38 10.21 -15.97
N GLN A 3 -5.24 8.88 -16.12
CA GLN A 3 -6.29 7.93 -15.84
C GLN A 3 -6.51 7.78 -14.33
N GLU A 4 -7.76 7.72 -13.88
CA GLU A 4 -8.10 7.37 -12.50
C GLU A 4 -7.86 5.87 -12.29
N VAL A 5 -6.99 5.53 -11.34
CA VAL A 5 -6.65 4.13 -11.02
C VAL A 5 -7.58 3.58 -9.95
N LEU A 6 -7.82 4.36 -8.89
CA LEU A 6 -8.70 3.99 -7.80
C LEU A 6 -9.74 5.07 -7.55
N ARG A 7 -11.00 4.67 -7.35
CA ARG A 7 -12.05 5.53 -6.82
C ARG A 7 -12.84 4.79 -5.75
N LEU A 8 -12.88 5.37 -4.58
CA LEU A 8 -13.77 5.01 -3.49
C LEU A 8 -14.91 6.01 -3.48
N LYS A 9 -16.16 5.54 -3.49
CA LYS A 9 -17.34 6.38 -3.55
C LYS A 9 -18.30 6.01 -2.42
N ASP A 10 -18.59 6.98 -1.55
CA ASP A 10 -19.56 6.89 -0.46
C ASP A 10 -19.31 5.66 0.46
N ILE A 11 -18.05 5.43 0.83
CA ILE A 11 -17.66 4.25 1.59
C ILE A 11 -18.08 4.38 3.05
N GLU A 12 -18.86 3.40 3.50
CA GLU A 12 -19.22 3.23 4.91
C GLU A 12 -18.70 1.89 5.44
N LYS A 13 -18.22 1.90 6.70
CA LYS A 13 -17.81 0.69 7.42
C LYS A 13 -18.06 0.82 8.89
N SER A 14 -18.69 -0.20 9.48
CA SER A 14 -18.95 -0.28 10.92
C SER A 14 -18.57 -1.66 11.45
N TYR A 15 -18.25 -1.72 12.72
CA TYR A 15 -18.01 -2.97 13.45
C TYR A 15 -18.97 -3.07 14.64
N GLN A 16 -19.36 -4.32 14.96
CA GLN A 16 -20.10 -4.60 16.18
C GLN A 16 -19.12 -4.58 17.35
N ASP A 17 -19.38 -3.74 18.36
CA ASP A 17 -18.63 -3.66 19.60
C ASP A 17 -19.59 -3.95 20.77
N GLY A 18 -19.66 -5.22 21.15
CA GLY A 18 -20.68 -5.70 22.09
C GLY A 18 -22.10 -5.47 21.56
N GLN A 19 -22.89 -4.67 22.29
CA GLN A 19 -24.26 -4.31 21.90
C GLN A 19 -24.33 -3.04 21.03
N THR A 20 -23.21 -2.31 20.86
CA THR A 20 -23.17 -1.06 20.11
C THR A 20 -22.55 -1.27 18.72
N LYS A 21 -23.01 -0.50 17.74
CA LYS A 21 -22.43 -0.45 16.40
C LYS A 21 -21.53 0.79 16.32
N ARG A 22 -20.22 0.57 16.14
CA ARG A 22 -19.24 1.65 15.97
C ARG A 22 -18.97 1.88 14.49
N THR A 23 -19.32 3.05 13.98
CA THR A 23 -18.98 3.45 12.61
C THR A 23 -17.52 3.89 12.57
N ILE A 24 -16.74 3.29 11.65
CA ILE A 24 -15.31 3.54 11.44
C ILE A 24 -15.08 4.39 10.20
N LEU A 25 -15.86 4.16 9.14
CA LEU A 25 -15.84 5.00 7.92
C LEU A 25 -17.25 5.50 7.67
N ASN A 26 -17.37 6.79 7.39
CA ASN A 26 -18.63 7.49 7.30
C ASN A 26 -18.65 8.38 6.04
N HIS A 27 -19.25 7.87 4.95
CA HIS A 27 -19.36 8.54 3.65
C HIS A 27 -18.00 9.02 3.12
N VAL A 28 -17.02 8.10 2.99
CA VAL A 28 -15.67 8.42 2.56
C VAL A 28 -15.57 8.35 1.04
N ASP A 29 -15.12 9.46 0.44
CA ASP A 29 -14.76 9.58 -0.97
C ASP A 29 -13.26 9.78 -1.13
N LEU A 30 -12.64 9.05 -2.08
CA LEU A 30 -11.23 9.18 -2.42
C LEU A 30 -11.02 8.81 -3.88
N SER A 31 -10.21 9.57 -4.61
CA SER A 31 -9.74 9.18 -5.93
C SER A 31 -8.23 9.34 -6.03
N VAL A 32 -7.57 8.42 -6.75
CA VAL A 32 -6.12 8.45 -7.00
C VAL A 32 -5.88 8.14 -8.47
N LYS A 33 -5.01 8.94 -9.10
CA LYS A 33 -4.68 8.85 -10.53
C LYS A 33 -3.34 8.18 -10.76
N GLU A 34 -3.07 7.79 -12.00
CA GLU A 34 -1.74 7.35 -12.42
C GLU A 34 -0.67 8.41 -12.11
N GLY A 35 0.48 7.96 -11.61
CA GLY A 35 1.59 8.82 -11.22
C GLY A 35 1.34 9.60 -9.92
N GLU A 36 0.23 9.41 -9.23
CA GLU A 36 -0.11 10.15 -8.01
C GLU A 36 0.21 9.36 -6.75
N PHE A 37 0.93 9.99 -5.84
CA PHE A 37 1.23 9.47 -4.50
C PHE A 37 0.46 10.25 -3.44
N VAL A 38 -0.49 9.59 -2.79
CA VAL A 38 -1.41 10.19 -1.80
C VAL A 38 -1.05 9.70 -0.40
N ALA A 39 -1.01 10.62 0.58
CA ALA A 39 -0.94 10.27 2.00
C ALA A 39 -2.29 10.47 2.69
N ILE A 40 -2.63 9.55 3.59
CA ILE A 40 -3.75 9.66 4.53
C ILE A 40 -3.18 9.70 5.94
N VAL A 41 -3.37 10.82 6.62
CA VAL A 41 -2.90 11.04 7.99
C VAL A 41 -4.07 11.12 8.95
N GLY A 42 -3.81 10.92 10.22
CA GLY A 42 -4.80 11.04 11.28
C GLY A 42 -4.44 10.21 12.52
N PRO A 43 -5.17 10.38 13.63
CA PRO A 43 -4.89 9.70 14.88
C PRO A 43 -5.01 8.16 14.76
N SER A 44 -4.44 7.44 15.71
CA SER A 44 -4.59 5.98 15.76
C SER A 44 -6.06 5.60 15.95
N GLY A 45 -6.51 4.56 15.24
CA GLY A 45 -7.88 4.06 15.35
C GLY A 45 -8.96 4.88 14.61
N CYS A 46 -8.61 5.93 13.84
CA CYS A 46 -9.58 6.74 13.08
C CYS A 46 -10.08 6.07 11.79
N GLY A 47 -9.55 4.90 11.39
CA GLY A 47 -10.04 4.14 10.24
C GLY A 47 -9.08 4.07 9.03
N LYS A 48 -7.87 4.61 9.10
CA LYS A 48 -6.89 4.63 7.98
C LYS A 48 -6.62 3.24 7.40
N SER A 49 -6.20 2.28 8.24
CA SER A 49 -5.94 0.91 7.78
C SER A 49 -7.21 0.19 7.31
N THR A 50 -8.39 0.53 7.88
CA THR A 50 -9.68 0.03 7.39
C THR A 50 -9.95 0.51 5.97
N LEU A 51 -9.73 1.81 5.69
CA LEU A 51 -9.89 2.37 4.36
C LEU A 51 -8.89 1.76 3.37
N LEU A 52 -7.63 1.61 3.79
CA LEU A 52 -6.58 0.99 2.97
C LEU A 52 -6.92 -0.48 2.64
N ASN A 53 -7.46 -1.25 3.60
CA ASN A 53 -7.90 -2.62 3.39
C ASN A 53 -9.10 -2.72 2.43
N ILE A 54 -10.00 -1.75 2.44
CA ILE A 54 -11.10 -1.67 1.48
C ILE A 54 -10.56 -1.33 0.09
N ALA A 55 -9.70 -0.32 -0.03
CA ALA A 55 -9.01 0.03 -1.28
C ALA A 55 -8.25 -1.16 -1.87
N GLY A 56 -7.65 -1.98 -1.01
CA GLY A 56 -6.93 -3.20 -1.36
C GLY A 56 -7.80 -4.44 -1.54
N MET A 57 -9.11 -4.33 -1.48
CA MET A 57 -10.05 -5.47 -1.58
C MET A 57 -9.75 -6.61 -0.59
N MET A 58 -9.17 -6.31 0.56
CA MET A 58 -9.03 -7.24 1.68
C MET A 58 -10.27 -7.24 2.57
N LEU A 59 -11.01 -6.13 2.58
CA LEU A 59 -12.20 -5.91 3.36
C LEU A 59 -13.32 -5.36 2.48
N SER A 60 -14.55 -5.87 2.63
CA SER A 60 -15.72 -5.29 1.96
C SER A 60 -16.21 -4.07 2.74
N PRO A 61 -16.57 -2.97 2.07
CA PRO A 61 -17.35 -1.92 2.71
C PRO A 61 -18.75 -2.46 3.06
N ASP A 62 -19.44 -1.81 3.98
CA ASP A 62 -20.86 -2.11 4.28
C ASP A 62 -21.76 -1.42 3.26
N ARG A 63 -21.35 -0.21 2.77
CA ARG A 63 -21.97 0.53 1.68
C ARG A 63 -20.92 1.24 0.85
N GLY A 64 -21.34 1.72 -0.32
CA GLY A 64 -20.49 2.44 -1.28
C GLY A 64 -19.87 1.52 -2.33
N GLU A 65 -19.07 2.13 -3.19
CA GLU A 65 -18.49 1.47 -4.36
C GLU A 65 -16.97 1.64 -4.38
N VAL A 66 -16.28 0.57 -4.79
CA VAL A 66 -14.84 0.55 -5.07
C VAL A 66 -14.66 0.34 -6.57
N HIS A 67 -14.05 1.32 -7.24
CA HIS A 67 -13.69 1.21 -8.64
C HIS A 67 -12.16 1.12 -8.77
N LEU A 68 -11.69 0.14 -9.49
CA LEU A 68 -10.27 -0.05 -9.83
C LEU A 68 -10.15 -0.10 -11.35
N LEU A 69 -9.32 0.78 -11.92
CA LEU A 69 -9.11 0.91 -13.38
C LEU A 69 -10.43 1.08 -14.14
N GLY A 70 -11.39 1.81 -13.55
CA GLY A 70 -12.71 2.07 -14.14
C GLY A 70 -13.75 0.96 -13.93
N GLU A 71 -13.38 -0.22 -13.42
CA GLU A 71 -14.30 -1.31 -13.12
C GLU A 71 -14.80 -1.24 -11.67
N ASN A 72 -16.13 -1.38 -11.45
CA ASN A 72 -16.69 -1.50 -10.10
C ASN A 72 -16.40 -2.89 -9.54
N VAL A 73 -15.33 -2.99 -8.74
CA VAL A 73 -14.86 -4.25 -8.16
C VAL A 73 -15.65 -4.68 -6.92
N SER A 74 -16.38 -3.76 -6.27
CA SER A 74 -17.20 -4.09 -5.10
C SER A 74 -18.37 -5.04 -5.41
N GLN A 75 -18.82 -5.04 -6.65
CA GLN A 75 -19.89 -5.93 -7.14
C GLN A 75 -19.39 -7.31 -7.60
N LEU A 76 -18.08 -7.51 -7.68
CA LEU A 76 -17.49 -8.76 -8.12
C LEU A 76 -17.51 -9.82 -7.01
N PRO A 77 -17.66 -11.12 -7.36
CA PRO A 77 -17.49 -12.20 -6.40
C PRO A 77 -16.10 -12.17 -5.73
N LYS A 78 -16.05 -12.48 -4.44
CA LYS A 78 -14.78 -12.45 -3.66
C LYS A 78 -13.65 -13.30 -4.25
N GLN A 79 -13.97 -14.36 -4.98
CA GLN A 79 -12.98 -15.19 -5.67
C GLN A 79 -12.19 -14.38 -6.73
N LYS A 80 -12.84 -13.42 -7.42
CA LYS A 80 -12.16 -12.52 -8.37
C LYS A 80 -11.24 -11.52 -7.68
N TRP A 81 -11.53 -11.13 -6.44
CA TRP A 81 -10.71 -10.20 -5.67
C TRP A 81 -9.27 -10.70 -5.47
N THR A 82 -9.10 -12.01 -5.23
CA THR A 82 -7.77 -12.60 -5.06
C THR A 82 -6.91 -12.44 -6.31
N ARG A 83 -7.51 -12.62 -7.48
CA ARG A 83 -6.82 -12.42 -8.76
C ARG A 83 -6.47 -10.95 -8.98
N ILE A 84 -7.42 -10.05 -8.77
CA ILE A 84 -7.24 -8.60 -8.95
C ILE A 84 -6.14 -8.10 -8.00
N ARG A 85 -6.16 -8.48 -6.70
CA ARG A 85 -5.08 -8.13 -5.76
C ARG A 85 -3.71 -8.56 -6.26
N LYS A 86 -3.61 -9.80 -6.73
CA LYS A 86 -2.33 -10.34 -7.22
C LYS A 86 -1.81 -9.62 -8.44
N GLU A 87 -2.69 -9.23 -9.36
CA GLU A 87 -2.33 -8.65 -10.66
C GLU A 87 -2.22 -7.13 -10.64
N GLN A 88 -3.03 -6.44 -9.80
CA GLN A 88 -3.23 -4.99 -9.89
C GLN A 88 -2.81 -4.22 -8.64
N ILE A 89 -2.50 -4.90 -7.53
CA ILE A 89 -2.21 -4.22 -6.25
C ILE A 89 -0.91 -4.73 -5.64
N GLY A 90 0.01 -3.80 -5.37
CA GLY A 90 1.20 -4.04 -4.56
C GLY A 90 0.98 -3.57 -3.12
N PHE A 91 1.38 -4.38 -2.14
CA PHE A 91 1.25 -4.03 -0.72
C PHE A 91 2.60 -3.89 -0.04
N ILE A 92 2.76 -2.81 0.73
CA ILE A 92 3.85 -2.57 1.67
C ILE A 92 3.21 -2.52 3.06
N PHE A 93 3.51 -3.53 3.90
CA PHE A 93 2.94 -3.66 5.24
C PHE A 93 3.89 -3.14 6.31
N GLN A 94 3.34 -2.63 7.41
CA GLN A 94 4.08 -2.14 8.57
C GLN A 94 5.14 -3.13 9.09
N ASN A 95 4.83 -4.41 9.15
CA ASN A 95 5.71 -5.47 9.64
C ASN A 95 6.43 -6.22 8.51
N HIS A 96 6.61 -5.60 7.32
CA HIS A 96 7.27 -6.14 6.12
C HIS A 96 6.63 -7.44 5.59
N GLN A 97 6.14 -8.32 6.43
CA GLN A 97 5.52 -9.62 6.12
C GLN A 97 6.38 -10.46 5.15
N LEU A 98 7.68 -10.55 5.43
CA LEU A 98 8.58 -11.44 4.72
C LEU A 98 8.47 -12.86 5.27
N LEU A 99 8.41 -13.86 4.39
CA LEU A 99 8.41 -15.26 4.78
C LEU A 99 9.80 -15.66 5.27
N PRO A 100 9.94 -16.13 6.53
CA PRO A 100 11.26 -16.32 7.15
C PRO A 100 12.10 -17.44 6.51
N TYR A 101 11.47 -18.35 5.79
CA TYR A 101 12.09 -19.48 5.12
C TYR A 101 12.41 -19.24 3.64
N LEU A 102 12.09 -18.06 3.10
CA LEU A 102 12.48 -17.62 1.76
C LEU A 102 13.59 -16.57 1.84
N LYS A 103 14.59 -16.68 0.98
CA LYS A 103 15.60 -15.64 0.80
C LYS A 103 14.99 -14.34 0.26
N ALA A 104 15.69 -13.23 0.38
CA ALA A 104 15.20 -11.92 -0.05
C ALA A 104 14.73 -11.91 -1.52
N GLY A 105 15.52 -12.45 -2.44
CA GLY A 105 15.12 -12.56 -3.85
C GLY A 105 13.95 -13.53 -4.08
N GLU A 106 13.86 -14.58 -3.29
CA GLU A 106 12.78 -15.58 -3.37
C GLU A 106 11.42 -15.02 -2.92
N GLN A 107 11.40 -13.96 -2.10
CA GLN A 107 10.15 -13.23 -1.78
C GLN A 107 9.44 -12.71 -3.04
N LEU A 108 10.18 -12.48 -4.12
CA LEU A 108 9.66 -12.01 -5.38
C LEU A 108 9.54 -13.17 -6.39
N SER A 109 10.63 -13.92 -6.63
CA SER A 109 10.65 -14.95 -7.68
C SER A 109 9.69 -16.11 -7.40
N VAL A 110 9.57 -16.56 -6.15
CA VAL A 110 8.69 -17.67 -5.76
C VAL A 110 7.24 -17.21 -5.59
N LEU A 111 7.01 -16.10 -4.85
CA LEU A 111 5.66 -15.66 -4.52
C LEU A 111 4.94 -15.01 -5.71
N LEU A 112 5.67 -14.23 -6.50
CA LEU A 112 5.10 -13.44 -7.60
C LEU A 112 5.42 -14.04 -8.98
N LYS A 113 6.25 -15.10 -9.04
CA LYS A 113 6.75 -15.72 -10.27
C LYS A 113 7.55 -14.74 -11.15
N THR A 114 8.23 -13.78 -10.51
CA THR A 114 9.09 -12.81 -11.18
C THR A 114 10.37 -13.52 -11.64
N LYS A 115 10.86 -13.22 -12.85
CA LYS A 115 12.10 -13.77 -13.36
C LYS A 115 13.29 -13.32 -12.52
N ARG A 116 14.36 -14.13 -12.48
CA ARG A 116 15.55 -13.83 -11.68
C ARG A 116 16.22 -12.53 -12.12
N GLU A 117 16.28 -12.29 -13.41
CA GLU A 117 16.87 -11.09 -14.00
C GLU A 117 16.14 -9.83 -13.54
N ASP A 118 14.80 -9.84 -13.59
CA ASP A 118 13.95 -8.71 -13.15
C ASP A 118 14.11 -8.45 -11.63
N VAL A 119 14.27 -9.51 -10.83
CA VAL A 119 14.54 -9.41 -9.40
C VAL A 119 15.89 -8.77 -9.15
N GLU A 120 16.94 -9.18 -9.87
CA GLU A 120 18.30 -8.62 -9.73
C GLU A 120 18.35 -7.14 -10.12
N GLU A 121 17.67 -6.76 -11.20
CA GLU A 121 17.55 -5.38 -11.64
C GLU A 121 16.88 -4.51 -10.57
N LEU A 122 15.70 -4.94 -10.09
CA LEU A 122 14.96 -4.21 -9.05
C LEU A 122 15.75 -4.11 -7.73
N PHE A 123 16.47 -5.17 -7.35
CA PHE A 123 17.33 -5.14 -6.17
C PHE A 123 18.53 -4.21 -6.34
N GLN A 124 19.08 -4.11 -7.57
CA GLN A 124 20.13 -3.15 -7.90
C GLN A 124 19.62 -1.71 -7.79
N GLU A 125 18.42 -1.42 -8.35
CA GLU A 125 17.78 -0.11 -8.29
C GLU A 125 17.53 0.35 -6.85
N LEU A 126 17.13 -0.57 -5.97
CA LEU A 126 16.86 -0.30 -4.56
C LEU A 126 18.10 -0.39 -3.65
N GLY A 127 19.29 -0.61 -4.24
CA GLY A 127 20.57 -0.66 -3.51
C GLY A 127 20.68 -1.85 -2.54
N ILE A 128 20.04 -2.98 -2.84
CA ILE A 128 20.00 -4.18 -1.99
C ILE A 128 20.42 -5.46 -2.70
N ARG A 129 21.11 -5.37 -3.85
CA ARG A 129 21.55 -6.56 -4.60
C ARG A 129 22.43 -7.50 -3.78
N ASN A 130 23.23 -6.96 -2.87
CA ASN A 130 24.15 -7.70 -2.02
C ASN A 130 23.45 -8.64 -1.02
N ILE A 131 22.15 -8.45 -0.75
CA ILE A 131 21.38 -9.28 0.19
C ILE A 131 20.41 -10.24 -0.49
N ILE A 132 20.41 -10.34 -1.82
CA ILE A 132 19.42 -11.11 -2.59
C ILE A 132 19.31 -12.59 -2.16
N ASP A 133 20.42 -13.19 -1.74
CA ASP A 133 20.49 -14.58 -1.28
C ASP A 133 20.46 -14.73 0.25
N GLN A 134 20.18 -13.65 0.99
CA GLN A 134 20.08 -13.68 2.45
C GLN A 134 18.65 -13.95 2.94
N TYR A 135 18.53 -14.62 4.09
CA TYR A 135 17.25 -14.84 4.77
C TYR A 135 16.86 -13.62 5.60
N PRO A 136 15.54 -13.35 5.80
CA PRO A 136 15.04 -12.19 6.55
C PRO A 136 15.65 -12.03 7.95
N ALA A 137 15.98 -13.12 8.62
CA ALA A 137 16.62 -13.09 9.95
C ALA A 137 18.00 -12.41 9.97
N LYS A 138 18.71 -12.37 8.83
CA LYS A 138 20.03 -11.75 8.69
C LYS A 138 19.97 -10.30 8.21
N LEU A 139 18.78 -9.81 7.86
CA LEU A 139 18.58 -8.47 7.33
C LEU A 139 18.37 -7.44 8.45
N SER A 140 18.91 -6.25 8.28
CA SER A 140 18.54 -5.07 9.07
C SER A 140 17.10 -4.67 8.83
N GLY A 141 16.52 -3.83 9.71
CA GLY A 141 15.17 -3.30 9.53
C GLY A 141 14.97 -2.59 8.19
N GLY A 142 15.93 -1.72 7.82
CA GLY A 142 15.89 -1.00 6.55
C GLY A 142 16.02 -1.90 5.32
N GLU A 143 16.82 -2.98 5.38
CA GLU A 143 16.92 -3.96 4.29
C GLU A 143 15.62 -4.75 4.14
N ARG A 144 15.00 -5.18 5.25
CA ARG A 144 13.68 -5.83 5.21
C ARG A 144 12.63 -4.91 4.58
N GLN A 145 12.65 -3.62 4.92
CA GLN A 145 11.74 -2.64 4.33
C GLN A 145 11.96 -2.50 2.82
N ARG A 146 13.21 -2.41 2.36
CA ARG A 146 13.53 -2.33 0.93
C ARG A 146 13.11 -3.59 0.18
N VAL A 147 13.25 -4.78 0.78
CA VAL A 147 12.72 -6.02 0.19
C VAL A 147 11.19 -6.00 0.10
N ALA A 148 10.49 -5.45 1.10
CA ALA A 148 9.04 -5.29 1.06
C ALA A 148 8.60 -4.29 -0.02
N ILE A 149 9.34 -3.18 -0.20
CA ILE A 149 9.14 -2.22 -1.29
C ILE A 149 9.38 -2.92 -2.64
N ALA A 150 10.52 -3.62 -2.81
CA ALA A 150 10.81 -4.39 -4.02
C ALA A 150 9.66 -5.33 -4.37
N ARG A 151 9.15 -6.07 -3.40
CA ARG A 151 8.02 -6.99 -3.60
C ARG A 151 6.76 -6.29 -4.10
N ALA A 152 6.44 -5.10 -3.60
CA ALA A 152 5.27 -4.34 -4.03
C ALA A 152 5.40 -3.83 -5.48
N PHE A 153 6.63 -3.53 -5.92
CA PHE A 153 6.90 -3.03 -7.27
C PHE A 153 7.30 -4.11 -8.29
N ALA A 154 7.50 -5.36 -7.85
CA ALA A 154 7.92 -6.47 -8.70
C ALA A 154 6.87 -6.94 -9.71
N THR A 155 5.65 -6.46 -9.63
CA THR A 155 4.55 -6.78 -10.55
C THR A 155 4.13 -5.54 -11.33
N ASP A 156 3.36 -5.75 -12.40
CA ASP A 156 2.74 -4.65 -13.17
C ASP A 156 1.55 -4.00 -12.44
N ALA A 157 1.43 -4.23 -11.14
CA ALA A 157 0.39 -3.62 -10.30
C ALA A 157 0.28 -2.11 -10.56
N LYS A 158 -0.94 -1.62 -10.73
CA LYS A 158 -1.21 -0.21 -11.01
C LYS A 158 -1.41 0.62 -9.74
N LEU A 159 -1.76 -0.05 -8.64
CA LEU A 159 -2.00 0.56 -7.34
C LEU A 159 -1.03 0.01 -6.30
N ILE A 160 -0.33 0.90 -5.59
CA ILE A 160 0.52 0.57 -4.45
C ILE A 160 -0.15 1.06 -3.16
N LEU A 161 -0.27 0.18 -2.19
CA LEU A 161 -0.85 0.48 -0.88
C LEU A 161 0.20 0.27 0.21
N ALA A 162 0.51 1.32 0.97
CA ALA A 162 1.51 1.30 2.04
C ALA A 162 0.84 1.58 3.40
N ASP A 163 0.89 0.61 4.30
CA ASP A 163 0.37 0.74 5.67
C ASP A 163 1.53 1.00 6.62
N GLU A 164 1.64 2.24 7.12
CA GLU A 164 2.66 2.70 8.07
C GLU A 164 4.09 2.27 7.69
N PRO A 165 4.58 2.58 6.48
CA PRO A 165 5.85 2.05 5.97
C PRO A 165 7.08 2.53 6.74
N THR A 166 6.94 3.50 7.63
CA THR A 166 8.01 4.09 8.45
C THR A 166 8.02 3.62 9.90
N ALA A 167 6.96 2.95 10.38
CA ALA A 167 6.72 2.70 11.81
C ALA A 167 7.82 1.88 12.52
N SER A 168 8.56 1.03 11.79
CA SER A 168 9.64 0.20 12.35
C SER A 168 11.04 0.76 12.11
N LEU A 169 11.14 2.01 11.61
CA LEU A 169 12.39 2.63 11.19
C LEU A 169 12.66 3.90 12.02
N ASP A 170 13.94 4.23 12.19
CA ASP A 170 14.32 5.56 12.63
C ASP A 170 13.94 6.64 11.60
N SER A 171 14.02 7.91 12.01
CA SER A 171 13.58 9.04 11.21
C SER A 171 14.21 9.12 9.82
N GLU A 172 15.53 8.91 9.74
CA GLU A 172 16.28 9.03 8.49
C GLU A 172 15.96 7.87 7.54
N ARG A 173 15.95 6.64 8.06
CA ARG A 173 15.61 5.45 7.27
C ARG A 173 14.16 5.45 6.85
N GLY A 174 13.25 5.94 7.70
CA GLY A 174 11.82 6.11 7.36
C GLY A 174 11.63 7.06 6.19
N LYS A 175 12.28 8.24 6.24
CA LYS A 175 12.26 9.21 5.14
C LYS A 175 12.78 8.59 3.85
N HIS A 176 13.94 7.93 3.91
CA HIS A 176 14.54 7.28 2.74
C HIS A 176 13.63 6.18 2.15
N ALA A 177 12.93 5.40 2.96
CA ALA A 177 11.97 4.41 2.47
C ALA A 177 10.81 5.06 1.69
N VAL A 178 10.29 6.21 2.16
CA VAL A 178 9.22 6.92 1.46
C VAL A 178 9.74 7.61 0.19
N GLU A 179 10.96 8.16 0.18
CA GLU A 179 11.62 8.67 -1.03
C GLU A 179 11.75 7.59 -2.11
N MET A 180 12.09 6.35 -1.73
CA MET A 180 12.15 5.22 -2.66
C MET A 180 10.76 4.89 -3.22
N ILE A 181 9.72 4.88 -2.37
CA ILE A 181 8.34 4.65 -2.83
C ILE A 181 7.92 5.75 -3.82
N GLN A 182 8.15 7.02 -3.49
CA GLN A 182 7.85 8.16 -4.34
C GLN A 182 8.53 8.03 -5.71
N MET A 183 9.84 7.78 -5.71
CA MET A 183 10.63 7.62 -6.94
C MET A 183 10.07 6.50 -7.83
N GLU A 184 9.76 5.33 -7.26
CA GLU A 184 9.22 4.20 -8.00
C GLU A 184 7.79 4.47 -8.52
N VAL A 185 6.95 5.16 -7.74
CA VAL A 185 5.59 5.57 -8.14
C VAL A 185 5.66 6.44 -9.38
N HIS A 186 6.46 7.52 -9.34
CA HIS A 186 6.57 8.46 -10.45
C HIS A 186 7.26 7.83 -11.67
N ARG A 187 8.37 7.10 -11.47
CA ARG A 187 9.11 6.46 -12.55
C ARG A 187 8.28 5.45 -13.32
N ARG A 188 7.44 4.67 -12.62
CA ARG A 188 6.62 3.61 -13.21
C ARG A 188 5.19 4.04 -13.49
N ASN A 189 4.87 5.33 -13.30
CA ASN A 189 3.53 5.90 -13.47
C ASN A 189 2.43 5.11 -12.75
N LYS A 190 2.70 4.67 -11.50
CA LYS A 190 1.75 3.94 -10.66
C LYS A 190 0.98 4.90 -9.75
N ALA A 191 -0.23 4.51 -9.33
CA ALA A 191 -0.94 5.19 -8.24
C ALA A 191 -0.48 4.64 -6.90
N ALA A 192 -0.35 5.48 -5.86
CA ALA A 192 -0.04 5.00 -4.53
C ALA A 192 -0.85 5.69 -3.44
N ILE A 193 -1.20 4.93 -2.40
CA ILE A 193 -1.76 5.44 -1.15
C ILE A 193 -0.88 4.97 0.00
N MET A 194 -0.44 5.92 0.82
CA MET A 194 0.24 5.66 2.09
C MET A 194 -0.65 6.11 3.23
N VAL A 195 -0.87 5.24 4.22
CA VAL A 195 -1.40 5.67 5.51
C VAL A 195 -0.25 5.81 6.49
N THR A 196 -0.19 6.92 7.22
CA THR A 196 0.88 7.19 8.18
C THR A 196 0.45 8.18 9.26
N HIS A 197 1.12 8.15 10.38
CA HIS A 197 1.08 9.20 11.41
C HIS A 197 2.38 10.05 11.41
N ASP A 198 3.33 9.75 10.53
CA ASP A 198 4.60 10.46 10.42
C ASP A 198 4.47 11.68 9.49
N GLU A 199 4.31 12.86 10.09
CA GLU A 199 4.16 14.10 9.32
C GLU A 199 5.44 14.54 8.58
N ARG A 200 6.61 14.01 8.97
CA ARG A 200 7.91 14.39 8.39
C ARG A 200 8.07 13.97 6.92
N VAL A 201 7.31 12.97 6.49
CA VAL A 201 7.38 12.43 5.12
C VAL A 201 6.31 13.01 4.19
N LEU A 202 5.45 13.90 4.68
CA LEU A 202 4.33 14.44 3.90
C LEU A 202 4.76 15.36 2.74
N SER A 203 5.97 15.92 2.81
CA SER A 203 6.54 16.70 1.69
C SER A 203 6.92 15.83 0.48
N LEU A 204 6.87 14.51 0.62
CA LEU A 204 7.21 13.53 -0.43
C LEU A 204 5.99 13.03 -1.21
N VAL A 205 4.79 13.48 -0.87
CA VAL A 205 3.55 13.05 -1.53
C VAL A 205 2.90 14.20 -2.31
N ASP A 206 2.09 13.84 -3.31
CA ASP A 206 1.44 14.83 -4.19
C ASP A 206 0.16 15.40 -3.57
N ARG A 207 -0.55 14.61 -2.76
CA ARG A 207 -1.77 15.03 -2.06
C ARG A 207 -1.84 14.42 -0.67
N ILE A 208 -2.40 15.20 0.24
CA ILE A 208 -2.59 14.81 1.64
C ILE A 208 -4.08 14.84 1.96
N TYR A 209 -4.54 13.79 2.64
CA TYR A 209 -5.85 13.74 3.26
C TYR A 209 -5.71 13.55 4.76
N ARG A 210 -6.56 14.23 5.53
CA ARG A 210 -6.70 14.01 6.98
C ARG A 210 -7.94 13.19 7.24
N MET A 211 -7.77 12.12 8.00
CA MET A 211 -8.88 11.27 8.47
C MET A 211 -9.17 11.56 9.94
N GLU A 212 -10.40 12.00 10.20
CA GLU A 212 -10.90 12.30 11.55
C GLU A 212 -12.35 11.81 11.66
N ASP A 213 -12.71 11.12 12.75
CA ASP A 213 -14.05 10.61 13.02
C ASP A 213 -14.70 9.87 11.83
N GLY A 214 -13.91 9.04 11.16
CA GLY A 214 -14.35 8.26 10.01
C GLY A 214 -14.58 9.05 8.73
N LYS A 215 -14.26 10.33 8.69
CA LYS A 215 -14.36 11.20 7.50
C LYS A 215 -13.00 11.55 6.95
N LEU A 216 -12.94 11.71 5.63
CA LEU A 216 -11.72 12.07 4.90
C LEU A 216 -11.86 13.50 4.35
N LYS A 217 -10.84 14.35 4.59
CA LYS A 217 -10.78 15.72 4.09
C LYS A 217 -9.43 15.96 3.42
N ALA A 218 -9.43 16.59 2.24
CA ALA A 218 -8.20 17.08 1.61
C ALA A 218 -7.60 18.23 2.45
N VAL A 219 -6.25 18.29 2.52
CA VAL A 219 -5.48 19.30 3.26
C VAL A 219 -4.72 20.16 2.28
#